data_a02283d70ab02c48cca2291e0c12a6c4
#
_entry.id   a02283d70ab02c48cca2291e0c12a6c4
#
_cell.length_a   1.000
_cell.length_b   1.000
_cell.length_c   1.000
_cell.angle_alpha   90.00
_cell.angle_beta   90.00
_cell.angle_gamma   90.00
#
_symmetry.space_group_name_H-M   'P 1'
#
loop_
_entity.id
_entity.type
_entity.pdbx_description
1 polymer ?
#
loop_
_entity_poly.entity_id
_entity_poly.type
_entity_poly.pdbx_seq_one_letter_code
_entity_poly.pdbx_strand_id
1 'polypeptide(L)'
;MKNRKALALIAVLALVIAACGGSDGGSDDAVEEVVETTEAPAEEAPTTTAAPEPAGDPLVLASLMPLSGDLAALGPGIALGAALAVQQINAAGGINGVPVELIEGDSGCDGAIALDSLTEAIAGGAQGVMGAACSGTSLAILDTAIAAEVVMVSPSNTSPQFTKMDKKGFYARTAPSDLLQGDVLASLLLEDGVESISIISRADAYGRGLAEATASALSLIHI
;
A
#
# COMPACT_ATOMS: atom_id res chain seq x y z
N MET A 1 -16.22 9.80 -43.94
CA MET A 1 -16.16 8.69 -42.99
C MET A 1 -16.33 9.09 -41.52
N LYS A 2 -16.70 10.36 -41.21
CA LYS A 2 -16.84 10.87 -39.82
C LYS A 2 -18.23 10.68 -39.19
N ASN A 3 -19.27 10.47 -39.98
CA ASN A 3 -20.67 10.46 -39.49
C ASN A 3 -21.23 9.08 -39.09
N ARG A 4 -20.51 7.99 -39.34
CA ARG A 4 -20.97 6.63 -39.01
C ARG A 4 -20.70 6.23 -37.56
N LYS A 5 -19.76 6.89 -36.87
CA LYS A 5 -19.46 6.58 -35.45
C LYS A 5 -20.35 7.33 -34.45
N ALA A 6 -20.97 8.42 -34.87
CA ALA A 6 -21.93 9.17 -34.04
C ALA A 6 -23.32 8.52 -33.98
N LEU A 7 -23.75 7.82 -35.03
CA LEU A 7 -25.05 7.12 -35.06
C LEU A 7 -25.04 5.83 -34.22
N ALA A 8 -23.90 5.20 -34.04
CA ALA A 8 -23.79 3.97 -33.22
C ALA A 8 -23.86 4.25 -31.68
N LEU A 9 -23.50 5.43 -31.25
CA LEU A 9 -23.58 5.79 -29.82
C LEU A 9 -25.00 6.17 -29.37
N ILE A 10 -25.82 6.69 -30.27
CA ILE A 10 -27.22 7.06 -29.97
C ILE A 10 -28.14 5.83 -29.90
N ALA A 11 -27.85 4.77 -30.63
CA ALA A 11 -28.63 3.53 -30.61
C ALA A 11 -28.45 2.70 -29.31
N VAL A 12 -27.31 2.82 -28.61
CA VAL A 12 -27.06 2.08 -27.37
C VAL A 12 -27.70 2.79 -26.15
N LEU A 13 -27.90 4.10 -26.19
CA LEU A 13 -28.54 4.85 -25.10
C LEU A 13 -30.06 4.72 -25.06
N ALA A 14 -30.71 4.30 -26.17
CA ALA A 14 -32.17 4.14 -26.26
C ALA A 14 -32.69 2.80 -25.72
N LEU A 15 -31.85 1.80 -25.45
CA LEU A 15 -32.25 0.47 -24.99
C LEU A 15 -32.34 0.31 -23.48
N VAL A 16 -31.88 1.30 -22.69
CA VAL A 16 -31.83 1.20 -21.22
C VAL A 16 -33.06 1.81 -20.52
N ILE A 17 -33.98 2.49 -21.26
CA ILE A 17 -35.11 3.20 -20.66
C ILE A 17 -36.42 2.41 -20.73
N ALA A 18 -36.46 1.20 -21.33
CA ALA A 18 -37.68 0.43 -21.55
C ALA A 18 -38.00 -0.66 -20.52
N ALA A 19 -37.34 -0.68 -19.37
CA ALA A 19 -37.46 -1.75 -18.35
C ALA A 19 -38.13 -1.31 -17.03
N CYS A 20 -38.83 -0.20 -16.96
CA CYS A 20 -39.60 0.17 -15.76
C CYS A 20 -40.87 0.90 -16.18
N GLY A 21 -42.01 0.22 -16.15
CA GLY A 21 -43.32 0.89 -16.26
C GLY A 21 -44.43 -0.01 -16.81
N GLY A 22 -45.34 -0.35 -15.95
CA GLY A 22 -46.58 -0.97 -16.35
C GLY A 22 -47.41 -1.40 -15.16
N SER A 23 -48.17 -0.47 -14.66
CA SER A 23 -49.27 -0.65 -13.69
C SER A 23 -50.57 -0.92 -14.40
N ASP A 24 -51.50 -1.45 -13.63
CA ASP A 24 -52.94 -1.31 -13.59
C ASP A 24 -53.83 -2.39 -14.24
N GLY A 25 -54.70 -2.85 -13.33
CA GLY A 25 -56.13 -2.93 -13.66
C GLY A 25 -56.84 -4.26 -13.41
N GLY A 26 -57.43 -4.39 -12.21
CA GLY A 26 -58.83 -4.67 -12.11
C GLY A 26 -59.33 -6.11 -11.99
N SER A 27 -60.06 -6.29 -10.90
CA SER A 27 -61.37 -7.00 -10.72
C SER A 27 -61.34 -8.39 -10.10
N ASP A 28 -61.77 -8.39 -8.84
CA ASP A 28 -62.70 -9.28 -8.14
C ASP A 28 -62.94 -10.71 -8.67
N ASP A 29 -62.57 -11.68 -7.83
CA ASP A 29 -63.52 -12.74 -7.44
C ASP A 29 -62.99 -13.43 -6.15
N ALA A 30 -63.87 -13.48 -5.17
CA ALA A 30 -63.63 -14.10 -3.86
C ALA A 30 -63.71 -15.64 -3.99
N VAL A 31 -62.65 -16.32 -3.57
CA VAL A 31 -62.71 -17.70 -3.14
C VAL A 31 -62.06 -17.83 -1.80
N GLU A 32 -62.86 -18.14 -0.82
CA GLU A 32 -62.54 -18.43 0.57
C GLU A 32 -61.81 -19.79 0.61
N GLU A 33 -60.49 -19.82 0.71
CA GLU A 33 -59.72 -21.04 0.96
C GLU A 33 -59.18 -21.03 2.39
N VAL A 34 -59.69 -21.97 3.15
CA VAL A 34 -59.28 -22.25 4.55
C VAL A 34 -57.84 -22.68 4.57
N VAL A 35 -56.95 -21.80 4.98
CA VAL A 35 -55.54 -22.14 5.20
C VAL A 35 -55.40 -22.71 6.61
N GLU A 36 -55.24 -24.02 6.64
CA GLU A 36 -54.81 -24.76 7.83
C GLU A 36 -53.40 -24.29 8.24
N THR A 37 -53.31 -23.59 9.35
CA THR A 37 -52.07 -23.10 9.91
C THR A 37 -51.28 -24.26 10.48
N THR A 38 -50.36 -24.80 9.68
CA THR A 38 -49.32 -25.67 10.21
C THR A 38 -48.26 -24.82 10.89
N GLU A 39 -48.23 -24.88 12.19
CA GLU A 39 -47.20 -24.26 13.04
C GLU A 39 -45.84 -24.89 12.69
N ALA A 40 -44.97 -24.10 12.00
CA ALA A 40 -43.60 -24.49 11.70
C ALA A 40 -42.81 -24.50 13.04
N PRO A 41 -41.92 -25.52 13.26
CA PRO A 41 -41.08 -25.53 14.44
C PRO A 41 -40.22 -24.27 14.51
N ALA A 42 -40.20 -23.61 15.65
CA ALA A 42 -39.33 -22.47 15.92
C ALA A 42 -37.86 -22.87 15.64
N GLU A 43 -37.29 -22.34 14.59
CA GLU A 43 -35.87 -22.47 14.31
C GLU A 43 -35.12 -21.71 15.41
N GLU A 44 -34.42 -22.48 16.27
CA GLU A 44 -33.57 -21.90 17.32
C GLU A 44 -32.59 -20.92 16.65
N ALA A 45 -32.66 -19.64 17.04
CA ALA A 45 -31.76 -18.62 16.61
C ALA A 45 -30.30 -19.07 16.87
N PRO A 46 -29.39 -18.91 15.90
CA PRO A 46 -28.01 -19.33 16.09
C PRO A 46 -27.45 -18.63 17.32
N THR A 47 -27.01 -19.39 18.29
CA THR A 47 -26.29 -18.91 19.47
C THR A 47 -25.07 -18.16 18.96
N THR A 48 -25.08 -16.85 19.06
CA THR A 48 -23.94 -15.98 18.76
C THR A 48 -22.86 -16.38 19.78
N THR A 49 -21.90 -17.19 19.36
CA THR A 49 -20.69 -17.44 20.14
C THR A 49 -20.04 -16.08 20.35
N ALA A 50 -19.98 -15.60 21.58
CA ALA A 50 -19.30 -14.36 21.90
C ALA A 50 -17.89 -14.43 21.34
N ALA A 51 -17.46 -13.36 20.66
CA ALA A 51 -16.08 -13.24 20.20
C ALA A 51 -15.14 -13.47 21.40
N PRO A 52 -14.03 -14.21 21.24
CA PRO A 52 -13.07 -14.38 22.31
C PRO A 52 -12.64 -13.03 22.87
N GLU A 53 -12.52 -12.92 24.19
CA GLU A 53 -12.02 -11.70 24.81
C GLU A 53 -10.62 -11.39 24.26
N PRO A 54 -10.30 -10.11 24.01
CA PRO A 54 -8.99 -9.69 23.56
C PRO A 54 -7.91 -10.21 24.51
N ALA A 55 -6.91 -10.91 23.97
CA ALA A 55 -5.84 -11.48 24.77
C ALA A 55 -4.49 -10.89 24.37
N GLY A 56 -3.95 -10.00 25.19
CA GLY A 56 -2.62 -9.41 25.04
C GLY A 56 -2.62 -7.90 24.84
N ASP A 57 -1.41 -7.35 24.75
CA ASP A 57 -1.19 -5.94 24.45
C ASP A 57 -1.37 -5.68 22.95
N PRO A 58 -1.78 -4.46 22.54
CA PRO A 58 -1.90 -4.12 21.14
C PRO A 58 -0.56 -4.17 20.42
N LEU A 59 -0.57 -4.63 19.16
CA LEU A 59 0.56 -4.39 18.27
C LEU A 59 0.55 -2.91 17.88
N VAL A 60 1.60 -2.20 18.28
CA VAL A 60 1.81 -0.80 17.90
C VAL A 60 2.74 -0.74 16.69
N LEU A 61 2.29 -0.14 15.62
CA LEU A 61 3.06 0.11 14.41
C LEU A 61 3.25 1.62 14.22
N ALA A 62 4.31 2.00 13.50
CA ALA A 62 4.50 3.38 13.07
C ALA A 62 4.54 3.48 11.54
N SER A 63 4.09 4.62 11.00
CA SER A 63 4.23 4.99 9.59
C SER A 63 5.12 6.22 9.50
N LEU A 64 6.33 6.10 8.96
CA LEU A 64 7.28 7.20 8.80
C LEU A 64 7.39 7.56 7.31
N MET A 65 6.55 8.50 6.87
CA MET A 65 6.49 8.95 5.49
C MET A 65 6.87 10.43 5.36
N PRO A 66 7.32 10.90 4.18
CA PRO A 66 7.68 12.30 4.00
C PRO A 66 6.42 13.17 3.94
N LEU A 67 5.97 13.66 5.10
CA LEU A 67 4.83 14.55 5.22
C LEU A 67 5.24 16.02 5.05
N SER A 68 6.54 16.31 5.17
CA SER A 68 7.17 17.61 4.90
C SER A 68 8.34 17.47 3.92
N GLY A 69 8.97 18.58 3.55
CA GLY A 69 10.13 18.63 2.67
C GLY A 69 9.78 18.43 1.19
N ASP A 70 10.82 18.17 0.37
CA ASP A 70 10.71 18.15 -1.10
C ASP A 70 9.78 17.07 -1.67
N LEU A 71 9.56 15.99 -0.92
CA LEU A 71 8.71 14.87 -1.31
C LEU A 71 7.38 14.79 -0.54
N ALA A 72 6.98 15.87 0.12
CA ALA A 72 5.72 15.98 0.86
C ALA A 72 4.47 15.67 0.00
N ALA A 73 4.55 15.89 -1.31
CA ALA A 73 3.45 15.55 -2.22
C ALA A 73 3.19 14.05 -2.36
N LEU A 74 4.19 13.19 -2.08
CA LEU A 74 4.10 11.73 -2.19
C LEU A 74 3.74 11.06 -0.86
N GLY A 75 4.19 11.64 0.24
CA GLY A 75 4.09 11.05 1.57
C GLY A 75 2.68 10.67 2.01
N PRO A 76 1.71 11.58 1.93
CA PRO A 76 0.34 11.31 2.38
C PRO A 76 -0.31 10.12 1.66
N GLY A 77 -0.09 9.98 0.34
CA GLY A 77 -0.64 8.86 -0.43
C GLY A 77 -0.07 7.51 0.03
N ILE A 78 1.23 7.47 0.37
CA ILE A 78 1.88 6.25 0.86
C ILE A 78 1.44 5.96 2.30
N ALA A 79 1.33 6.97 3.16
CA ALA A 79 0.86 6.84 4.53
C ALA A 79 -0.57 6.29 4.60
N LEU A 80 -1.46 6.74 3.71
CA LEU A 80 -2.82 6.21 3.59
C LEU A 80 -2.85 4.71 3.29
N GLY A 81 -1.88 4.17 2.56
CA GLY A 81 -1.76 2.74 2.32
C GLY A 81 -1.52 1.95 3.62
N ALA A 82 -0.66 2.47 4.50
CA ALA A 82 -0.41 1.91 5.81
C ALA A 82 -1.64 1.98 6.72
N ALA A 83 -2.29 3.15 6.77
CA ALA A 83 -3.52 3.36 7.54
C ALA A 83 -4.66 2.45 7.07
N LEU A 84 -4.82 2.27 5.75
CA LEU A 84 -5.82 1.36 5.17
C LEU A 84 -5.56 -0.09 5.59
N ALA A 85 -4.30 -0.55 5.56
CA ALA A 85 -3.95 -1.90 5.99
C ALA A 85 -4.30 -2.14 7.46
N VAL A 86 -3.97 -1.19 8.34
CA VAL A 86 -4.35 -1.25 9.77
C VAL A 86 -5.86 -1.24 9.94
N GLN A 87 -6.57 -0.39 9.21
CA GLN A 87 -8.03 -0.35 9.23
C GLN A 87 -8.64 -1.71 8.83
N GLN A 88 -8.12 -2.34 7.78
CA GLN A 88 -8.61 -3.65 7.32
C GLN A 88 -8.32 -4.76 8.34
N ILE A 89 -7.15 -4.77 8.96
CA ILE A 89 -6.80 -5.71 10.03
C ILE A 89 -7.77 -5.53 11.20
N ASN A 90 -8.02 -4.31 11.62
CA ASN A 90 -8.91 -4.01 12.74
C ASN A 90 -10.38 -4.34 12.42
N ALA A 91 -10.83 -4.10 11.18
CA ALA A 91 -12.16 -4.50 10.73
C ALA A 91 -12.33 -6.03 10.70
N ALA A 92 -11.25 -6.78 10.51
CA ALA A 92 -11.23 -8.25 10.57
C ALA A 92 -11.14 -8.79 12.02
N GLY A 93 -11.14 -7.93 13.04
CA GLY A 93 -11.07 -8.31 14.46
C GLY A 93 -9.71 -8.11 15.10
N GLY A 94 -8.77 -7.44 14.44
CA GLY A 94 -7.43 -7.18 14.96
C GLY A 94 -6.53 -8.41 14.96
N ILE A 95 -5.48 -8.36 15.77
CA ILE A 95 -4.57 -9.49 16.01
C ILE A 95 -4.90 -10.11 17.35
N ASN A 96 -5.27 -11.38 17.36
CA ASN A 96 -5.73 -12.09 18.55
C ASN A 96 -6.90 -11.38 19.28
N GLY A 97 -7.78 -10.71 18.52
CA GLY A 97 -8.91 -9.95 19.07
C GLY A 97 -8.54 -8.54 19.57
N VAL A 98 -7.28 -8.13 19.46
CA VAL A 98 -6.81 -6.80 19.89
C VAL A 98 -6.59 -5.92 18.64
N PRO A 99 -7.13 -4.71 18.59
CA PRO A 99 -6.86 -3.77 17.51
C PRO A 99 -5.37 -3.42 17.41
N VAL A 100 -4.87 -3.26 16.18
CA VAL A 100 -3.54 -2.70 15.90
C VAL A 100 -3.59 -1.20 16.04
N GLU A 101 -2.61 -0.61 16.71
CA GLU A 101 -2.43 0.84 16.83
C GLU A 101 -1.44 1.36 15.79
N LEU A 102 -1.67 2.57 15.26
CA LEU A 102 -0.80 3.21 14.28
C LEU A 102 -0.38 4.59 14.76
N ILE A 103 0.94 4.78 14.87
CA ILE A 103 1.56 6.08 15.12
C ILE A 103 1.98 6.65 13.75
N GLU A 104 1.59 7.88 13.44
CA GLU A 104 2.04 8.57 12.24
C GLU A 104 3.17 9.53 12.57
N GLY A 105 4.28 9.45 11.80
CA GLY A 105 5.43 10.32 11.94
C GLY A 105 5.91 10.86 10.59
N ASP A 106 6.49 12.04 10.61
CA ASP A 106 7.11 12.67 9.44
C ASP A 106 8.55 12.21 9.30
N SER A 107 8.93 11.77 8.11
CA SER A 107 10.32 11.47 7.79
C SER A 107 11.02 12.61 7.04
N GLY A 108 10.27 13.57 6.48
CA GLY A 108 10.79 14.71 5.72
C GLY A 108 11.72 14.36 4.55
N CYS A 109 11.96 13.09 4.26
CA CYS A 109 13.12 12.60 3.51
C CYS A 109 14.46 13.13 4.08
N ASP A 110 14.50 13.42 5.35
CA ASP A 110 15.65 13.92 6.11
C ASP A 110 15.96 12.98 7.27
N GLY A 111 17.26 12.69 7.49
CA GLY A 111 17.69 11.73 8.50
C GLY A 111 17.44 12.21 9.92
N ALA A 112 17.52 13.52 10.20
CA ALA A 112 17.31 14.07 11.54
C ALA A 112 15.82 14.07 11.88
N ILE A 113 14.96 14.55 10.98
CA ILE A 113 13.50 14.55 11.16
C ILE A 113 13.01 13.11 11.38
N ALA A 114 13.47 12.17 10.56
CA ALA A 114 13.08 10.78 10.69
C ALA A 114 13.58 10.12 11.99
N LEU A 115 14.76 10.51 12.47
CA LEU A 115 15.31 10.00 13.74
C LEU A 115 14.46 10.47 14.92
N ASP A 116 14.05 11.73 14.93
CA ASP A 116 13.16 12.28 15.95
C ASP A 116 11.82 11.52 15.94
N SER A 117 11.18 11.38 14.76
CA SER A 117 9.92 10.63 14.61
C SER A 117 10.06 9.15 14.99
N LEU A 118 11.17 8.49 14.63
CA LEU A 118 11.43 7.11 15.05
C LEU A 118 11.57 6.99 16.57
N THR A 119 12.28 7.94 17.19
CA THR A 119 12.47 7.95 18.63
C THR A 119 11.15 8.13 19.38
N GLU A 120 10.29 9.01 18.89
CA GLU A 120 8.92 9.19 19.42
C GLU A 120 8.07 7.92 19.23
N ALA A 121 8.16 7.28 18.07
CA ALA A 121 7.43 6.03 17.80
C ALA A 121 7.89 4.90 18.74
N ILE A 122 9.21 4.75 18.95
CA ILE A 122 9.77 3.78 19.91
C ILE A 122 9.27 4.07 21.32
N ALA A 123 9.31 5.33 21.74
CA ALA A 123 8.79 5.73 23.06
C ALA A 123 7.29 5.48 23.21
N GLY A 124 6.54 5.53 22.10
CA GLY A 124 5.13 5.17 22.02
C GLY A 124 4.86 3.65 21.93
N GLY A 125 5.90 2.83 22.01
CA GLY A 125 5.79 1.36 22.01
C GLY A 125 5.76 0.73 20.63
N ALA A 126 6.14 1.42 19.56
CA ALA A 126 6.16 0.86 18.22
C ALA A 126 7.10 -0.35 18.14
N GLN A 127 6.58 -1.47 17.64
CA GLN A 127 7.29 -2.74 17.43
C GLN A 127 7.69 -2.93 15.96
N GLY A 128 7.11 -2.13 15.07
CA GLY A 128 7.43 -2.13 13.65
C GLY A 128 7.17 -0.78 13.00
N VAL A 129 7.93 -0.47 11.95
CA VAL A 129 7.85 0.77 11.19
C VAL A 129 7.60 0.46 9.72
N MET A 130 6.53 1.01 9.16
CA MET A 130 6.32 1.12 7.73
C MET A 130 7.00 2.41 7.26
N GLY A 131 8.14 2.25 6.59
CA GLY A 131 8.96 3.40 6.20
C GLY A 131 10.47 3.13 6.39
N ALA A 132 11.31 4.17 6.25
CA ALA A 132 10.95 5.41 5.61
C ALA A 132 10.86 5.24 4.09
N ALA A 133 10.27 6.22 3.38
CA ALA A 133 10.15 6.15 1.93
C ALA A 133 11.48 6.42 1.21
N CYS A 134 12.33 7.29 1.76
CA CYS A 134 13.59 7.70 1.14
C CYS A 134 14.76 6.83 1.60
N SER A 135 15.57 6.35 0.64
CA SER A 135 16.67 5.42 0.94
C SER A 135 17.68 6.01 1.93
N GLY A 136 18.09 7.28 1.73
CA GLY A 136 19.03 7.95 2.64
C GLY A 136 18.49 8.08 4.05
N THR A 137 17.21 8.35 4.18
CA THR A 137 16.51 8.47 5.46
C THR A 137 16.46 7.13 6.20
N SER A 138 16.06 6.05 5.50
CA SER A 138 16.07 4.72 6.13
C SER A 138 17.45 4.26 6.54
N LEU A 139 18.49 4.58 5.76
CA LEU A 139 19.88 4.30 6.14
C LEU A 139 20.29 5.05 7.42
N ALA A 140 19.85 6.30 7.57
CA ALA A 140 20.20 7.13 8.73
C ALA A 140 19.57 6.62 10.03
N ILE A 141 18.40 6.00 9.99
CA ILE A 141 17.64 5.58 11.18
C ILE A 141 17.72 4.07 11.48
N LEU A 142 18.26 3.27 10.54
CA LEU A 142 18.22 1.81 10.63
C LEU A 142 18.97 1.28 11.87
N ASP A 143 20.13 1.82 12.19
CA ASP A 143 20.89 1.36 13.35
C ASP A 143 20.14 1.63 14.68
N THR A 144 19.39 2.73 14.75
CA THR A 144 18.54 3.03 15.91
C THR A 144 17.37 2.04 16.00
N ALA A 145 16.72 1.71 14.87
CA ALA A 145 15.66 0.71 14.83
C ALA A 145 16.18 -0.67 15.25
N ILE A 146 17.35 -1.09 14.74
CA ILE A 146 18.00 -2.35 15.12
C ILE A 146 18.31 -2.39 16.62
N ALA A 147 18.85 -1.30 17.18
CA ALA A 147 19.18 -1.22 18.60
C ALA A 147 17.95 -1.30 19.51
N ALA A 148 16.81 -0.83 19.01
CA ALA A 148 15.51 -0.90 19.69
C ALA A 148 14.72 -2.18 19.39
N GLU A 149 15.27 -3.09 18.57
CA GLU A 149 14.59 -4.32 18.10
C GLU A 149 13.29 -4.05 17.35
N VAL A 150 13.20 -2.90 16.66
CA VAL A 150 12.05 -2.48 15.84
C VAL A 150 12.29 -2.84 14.39
N VAL A 151 11.36 -3.63 13.80
CA VAL A 151 11.44 -4.02 12.39
C VAL A 151 11.00 -2.89 11.49
N MET A 152 11.79 -2.59 10.45
CA MET A 152 11.45 -1.62 9.41
C MET A 152 11.09 -2.30 8.10
N VAL A 153 9.97 -1.90 7.49
CA VAL A 153 9.57 -2.34 6.15
C VAL A 153 9.34 -1.11 5.28
N SER A 154 10.22 -0.88 4.31
CA SER A 154 10.08 0.26 3.40
C SER A 154 9.24 -0.09 2.16
N PRO A 155 8.28 0.76 1.79
CA PRO A 155 7.49 0.58 0.57
C PRO A 155 8.24 0.99 -0.71
N SER A 156 9.30 1.78 -0.62
CA SER A 156 9.88 2.47 -1.77
C SER A 156 11.41 2.61 -1.79
N ASN A 157 12.13 2.07 -0.80
CA ASN A 157 13.59 2.11 -0.84
C ASN A 157 14.14 1.16 -1.90
N THR A 158 14.94 1.67 -2.81
CA THR A 158 15.51 0.90 -3.92
C THR A 158 17.03 0.82 -3.89
N SER A 159 17.72 1.66 -3.08
CA SER A 159 19.17 1.72 -3.05
C SER A 159 19.84 0.33 -2.93
N PRO A 160 20.88 0.05 -3.75
CA PRO A 160 21.66 -1.19 -3.69
C PRO A 160 22.31 -1.45 -2.33
N GLN A 161 22.51 -0.43 -1.50
CA GLN A 161 23.12 -0.56 -0.19
C GLN A 161 22.34 -1.52 0.71
N PHE A 162 21.00 -1.49 0.67
CA PHE A 162 20.14 -2.40 1.44
C PHE A 162 20.28 -3.87 1.04
N THR A 163 20.77 -4.16 -0.16
CA THR A 163 21.04 -5.54 -0.59
C THR A 163 22.35 -6.06 0.00
N LYS A 164 23.34 -5.18 0.18
CA LYS A 164 24.71 -5.54 0.54
C LYS A 164 24.98 -5.50 2.05
N MET A 165 24.24 -4.66 2.81
CA MET A 165 24.47 -4.48 4.24
C MET A 165 23.85 -5.60 5.08
N ASP A 166 24.45 -5.85 6.24
CA ASP A 166 23.84 -6.71 7.26
C ASP A 166 22.77 -5.93 8.03
N LYS A 167 21.52 -6.35 7.89
CA LYS A 167 20.34 -5.73 8.52
C LYS A 167 19.88 -6.48 9.76
N LYS A 168 20.59 -7.52 10.15
CA LYS A 168 20.30 -8.39 11.33
C LYS A 168 18.83 -8.86 11.40
N GLY A 169 18.14 -8.94 10.26
CA GLY A 169 16.72 -9.32 10.20
C GLY A 169 15.72 -8.19 10.47
N PHE A 170 16.18 -6.97 10.81
CA PHE A 170 15.29 -5.86 11.17
C PHE A 170 14.90 -4.95 10.00
N TYR A 171 15.25 -5.30 8.77
CA TYR A 171 14.85 -4.50 7.61
C TYR A 171 14.43 -5.35 6.42
N ALA A 172 13.30 -4.94 5.84
CA ALA A 172 12.81 -5.46 4.56
C ALA A 172 12.32 -4.31 3.67
N ARG A 173 12.08 -4.58 2.40
CA ARG A 173 11.44 -3.66 1.45
C ARG A 173 10.56 -4.41 0.48
N THR A 174 9.50 -3.75 0.03
CA THR A 174 8.59 -4.29 -0.99
C THR A 174 8.99 -3.87 -2.41
N ALA A 175 9.83 -2.83 -2.54
CA ALA A 175 10.38 -2.37 -3.82
C ALA A 175 11.60 -3.20 -4.25
N PRO A 176 11.82 -3.43 -5.56
CA PRO A 176 13.02 -4.07 -6.07
C PRO A 176 14.27 -3.20 -5.86
N SER A 177 15.45 -3.79 -6.04
CA SER A 177 16.73 -3.05 -6.00
C SER A 177 16.98 -2.28 -7.28
N ASP A 178 17.62 -1.12 -7.18
CA ASP A 178 18.14 -0.35 -8.31
C ASP A 178 19.20 -1.13 -9.14
N LEU A 179 19.76 -2.21 -8.61
CA LEU A 179 20.58 -3.12 -9.42
C LEU A 179 19.77 -3.69 -10.59
N LEU A 180 18.55 -4.17 -10.30
CA LEU A 180 17.66 -4.67 -11.36
C LEU A 180 17.20 -3.55 -12.29
N GLN A 181 16.89 -2.38 -11.76
CA GLN A 181 16.48 -1.22 -12.56
C GLN A 181 17.62 -0.76 -13.48
N GLY A 182 18.84 -0.74 -12.99
CA GLY A 182 20.03 -0.41 -13.79
C GLY A 182 20.21 -1.37 -14.98
N ASP A 183 20.08 -2.67 -14.75
CA ASP A 183 20.18 -3.69 -15.81
C ASP A 183 19.08 -3.52 -16.87
N VAL A 184 17.84 -3.25 -16.45
CA VAL A 184 16.71 -3.02 -17.35
C VAL A 184 16.92 -1.74 -18.17
N LEU A 185 17.33 -0.64 -17.54
CA LEU A 185 17.62 0.61 -18.23
C LEU A 185 18.73 0.46 -19.25
N ALA A 186 19.81 -0.24 -18.89
CA ALA A 186 20.90 -0.50 -19.81
C ALA A 186 20.45 -1.32 -21.03
N SER A 187 19.63 -2.35 -20.80
CA SER A 187 19.06 -3.18 -21.89
C SER A 187 18.19 -2.35 -22.84
N LEU A 188 17.29 -1.51 -22.31
CA LEU A 188 16.43 -0.64 -23.12
C LEU A 188 17.23 0.35 -23.95
N LEU A 189 18.26 0.99 -23.37
CA LEU A 189 19.12 1.94 -24.09
C LEU A 189 19.85 1.27 -25.24
N LEU A 190 20.27 0.01 -25.10
CA LEU A 190 20.91 -0.74 -26.16
C LEU A 190 19.93 -1.14 -27.26
N GLU A 191 18.72 -1.61 -26.89
CA GLU A 191 17.66 -1.94 -27.86
C GLU A 191 17.27 -0.73 -28.70
N ASP A 192 17.28 0.48 -28.10
CA ASP A 192 17.02 1.74 -28.79
C ASP A 192 18.23 2.25 -29.60
N GLY A 193 19.37 1.56 -29.58
CA GLY A 193 20.58 1.92 -30.33
C GLY A 193 21.27 3.17 -29.80
N VAL A 194 21.16 3.46 -28.51
CA VAL A 194 21.80 4.62 -27.88
C VAL A 194 23.30 4.38 -27.76
N GLU A 195 24.10 5.22 -28.43
CA GLU A 195 25.57 5.09 -28.44
C GLU A 195 26.26 5.90 -27.32
N SER A 196 25.59 6.91 -26.77
CA SER A 196 26.16 7.80 -25.74
C SER A 196 25.07 8.35 -24.84
N ILE A 197 25.31 8.33 -23.53
CA ILE A 197 24.39 8.88 -22.53
C ILE A 197 25.12 9.76 -21.52
N SER A 198 24.35 10.68 -20.91
CA SER A 198 24.77 11.40 -19.71
C SER A 198 23.79 11.10 -18.59
N ILE A 199 24.29 10.69 -17.43
CA ILE A 199 23.47 10.35 -16.27
C ILE A 199 23.50 11.53 -15.29
N ILE A 200 22.32 12.12 -15.02
CA ILE A 200 22.14 13.13 -13.99
C ILE A 200 21.26 12.54 -12.91
N SER A 201 21.69 12.63 -11.67
CA SER A 201 20.96 12.05 -10.54
C SER A 201 20.88 13.00 -9.36
N ARG A 202 19.94 12.71 -8.44
CA ARG A 202 19.95 13.36 -7.12
C ARG A 202 21.23 12.96 -6.37
N ALA A 203 21.75 13.90 -5.57
CA ALA A 203 22.97 13.68 -4.77
C ALA A 203 22.67 12.97 -3.43
N ASP A 204 21.73 12.03 -3.41
CA ASP A 204 21.37 11.22 -2.24
C ASP A 204 21.67 9.71 -2.47
N ALA A 205 21.39 8.88 -1.47
CA ALA A 205 21.67 7.44 -1.52
C ALA A 205 20.84 6.72 -2.59
N TYR A 206 19.63 7.20 -2.90
CA TYR A 206 18.81 6.67 -3.98
C TYR A 206 19.39 7.05 -5.34
N GLY A 207 19.52 8.35 -5.63
CA GLY A 207 19.93 8.84 -6.95
C GLY A 207 21.32 8.34 -7.34
N ARG A 208 22.29 8.40 -6.42
CA ARG A 208 23.63 7.85 -6.67
C ARG A 208 23.60 6.35 -6.90
N GLY A 209 22.85 5.61 -6.09
CA GLY A 209 22.77 4.15 -6.21
C GLY A 209 22.22 3.71 -7.56
N LEU A 210 21.15 4.34 -8.05
CA LEU A 210 20.57 4.06 -9.37
C LEU A 210 21.52 4.47 -10.51
N ALA A 211 22.16 5.65 -10.41
CA ALA A 211 23.10 6.11 -11.41
C ALA A 211 24.30 5.17 -11.54
N GLU A 212 24.89 4.75 -10.43
CA GLU A 212 26.00 3.80 -10.39
C GLU A 212 25.60 2.43 -10.92
N ALA A 213 24.42 1.92 -10.56
CA ALA A 213 23.89 0.65 -11.07
C ALA A 213 23.73 0.69 -12.60
N THR A 214 23.11 1.76 -13.13
CA THR A 214 22.92 1.95 -14.56
C THR A 214 24.26 2.07 -15.30
N ALA A 215 25.19 2.90 -14.80
CA ALA A 215 26.51 3.04 -15.39
C ALA A 215 27.30 1.72 -15.39
N SER A 216 27.20 0.96 -14.29
CA SER A 216 27.85 -0.35 -14.19
C SER A 216 27.27 -1.34 -15.19
N ALA A 217 25.94 -1.42 -15.32
CA ALA A 217 25.29 -2.31 -16.29
C ALA A 217 25.69 -1.97 -17.73
N LEU A 218 25.71 -0.68 -18.08
CA LEU A 218 26.17 -0.21 -19.40
C LEU A 218 27.65 -0.56 -19.65
N SER A 219 28.50 -0.44 -18.65
CA SER A 219 29.92 -0.78 -18.79
C SER A 219 30.17 -2.27 -19.04
N LEU A 220 29.30 -3.14 -18.48
CA LEU A 220 29.37 -4.58 -18.70
C LEU A 220 28.90 -5.01 -20.09
N ILE A 221 28.06 -4.18 -20.73
CA ILE A 221 27.50 -4.48 -22.06
C ILE A 221 28.41 -3.96 -23.20
N HIS A 222 29.22 -2.95 -22.92
CA HIS A 222 30.15 -2.36 -23.91
C HIS A 222 31.54 -3.08 -23.99
N ILE A 223 31.64 -4.26 -23.48
CA ILE A 223 32.85 -5.09 -23.69
C ILE A 223 32.75 -5.78 -25.08
#